data_85f3aba1c8e437557d5a537aef9cf92e
#
_entry.id   85f3aba1c8e437557d5a537aef9cf92e
#
_cell.length_a   1.000
_cell.length_b   1.000
_cell.length_c   1.000
_cell.angle_alpha   90.00
_cell.angle_beta   90.00
_cell.angle_gamma   90.00
#
_symmetry.space_group_name_H-M   'P 1'
#
loop_
_entity.id
_entity.type
_entity.pdbx_description
1 polymer ?
#
loop_
_entity_poly.entity_id
_entity_poly.type
_entity_poly.pdbx_seq_one_letter_code
_entity_poly.pdbx_strand_id
1 'polypeptide(L)'
;MCVGLAGCETVNKLSEGFGNMGDKALETIGFRKPELPPTPELPEAAKPARRLKLRLAASDSLNVDTSGHSLSLVVRVYKLRSPAAFLNAPYETFGNAAKEKEALGDEMIESREIVLLPGQQQQINERWAREATHIGVVTLFRAPSPQR
;
A
#
# COMPACT_ATOMS: atom_id res chain seq x y z
N MET A 1 9.92 37.60 -49.64
CA MET A 1 8.54 37.87 -49.23
C MET A 1 8.16 36.80 -48.20
N CYS A 2 8.34 37.14 -46.91
CA CYS A 2 7.92 36.24 -45.81
C CYS A 2 6.69 36.86 -45.18
N VAL A 3 5.57 36.16 -45.24
CA VAL A 3 4.34 36.48 -44.50
C VAL A 3 4.30 35.67 -43.25
N GLY A 4 4.51 36.31 -42.09
CA GLY A 4 4.39 35.73 -40.77
C GLY A 4 2.94 35.58 -40.39
N LEU A 5 2.56 34.39 -39.95
CA LEU A 5 1.29 34.08 -39.28
C LEU A 5 1.54 34.09 -37.75
N ALA A 6 1.26 35.22 -37.14
CA ALA A 6 1.06 35.35 -35.71
C ALA A 6 -0.41 35.04 -35.41
N GLY A 7 -0.66 34.00 -34.62
CA GLY A 7 -2.04 33.65 -34.30
C GLY A 7 -2.20 32.39 -33.45
N CYS A 8 -1.62 32.31 -32.25
CA CYS A 8 -1.89 31.24 -31.28
C CYS A 8 -1.90 31.66 -29.80
N GLU A 9 -1.80 32.94 -29.47
CA GLU A 9 -1.80 33.34 -28.05
C GLU A 9 -3.16 33.79 -27.49
N THR A 10 -4.16 33.94 -28.33
CA THR A 10 -5.47 34.47 -27.90
C THR A 10 -6.47 33.40 -27.44
N VAL A 11 -6.22 32.13 -27.71
CA VAL A 11 -7.15 31.05 -27.37
C VAL A 11 -6.96 30.56 -25.93
N ASN A 12 -5.76 30.63 -25.40
CA ASN A 12 -5.50 30.15 -24.02
C ASN A 12 -6.01 31.11 -22.93
N LYS A 13 -6.15 32.41 -23.21
CA LYS A 13 -6.71 33.37 -22.25
C LYS A 13 -8.24 33.33 -22.14
N LEU A 14 -8.92 32.77 -23.11
CA LEU A 14 -10.39 32.61 -23.09
C LEU A 14 -10.84 31.40 -22.29
N SER A 15 -10.04 30.35 -22.20
CA SER A 15 -10.39 29.13 -21.43
C SER A 15 -10.26 29.29 -19.92
N GLU A 16 -9.37 30.14 -19.43
CA GLU A 16 -9.23 30.41 -18.00
C GLU A 16 -10.32 31.33 -17.43
N GLY A 17 -10.94 32.18 -18.29
CA GLY A 17 -12.01 33.07 -17.87
C GLY A 17 -13.39 32.42 -17.71
N PHE A 18 -13.65 31.33 -18.43
CA PHE A 18 -14.96 30.67 -18.40
C PHE A 18 -15.11 29.66 -17.26
N GLY A 19 -14.03 29.09 -16.74
CA GLY A 19 -14.09 28.12 -15.63
C GLY A 19 -14.57 28.73 -14.30
N ASN A 20 -14.21 29.98 -14.04
CA ASN A 20 -14.57 30.65 -12.78
C ASN A 20 -15.90 31.40 -12.80
N MET A 21 -16.45 31.63 -13.98
CA MET A 21 -17.76 32.30 -14.13
C MET A 21 -18.95 31.33 -14.01
N GLY A 22 -18.73 30.04 -14.35
CA GLY A 22 -19.75 29.00 -14.25
C GLY A 22 -20.16 28.69 -12.81
N ASP A 23 -19.21 28.58 -11.92
CA ASP A 23 -19.47 28.23 -10.51
C ASP A 23 -20.17 29.37 -9.74
N LYS A 24 -19.75 30.62 -9.96
CA LYS A 24 -20.40 31.79 -9.32
C LYS A 24 -21.79 32.09 -9.87
N ALA A 25 -22.04 31.82 -11.15
CA ALA A 25 -23.36 32.01 -11.75
C ALA A 25 -24.38 30.98 -11.26
N LEU A 26 -23.94 29.74 -10.98
CA LEU A 26 -24.78 28.67 -10.43
C LEU A 26 -25.16 28.90 -8.95
N GLU A 27 -24.30 29.53 -8.17
CA GLU A 27 -24.63 29.92 -6.80
C GLU A 27 -25.69 31.04 -6.74
N THR A 28 -25.71 31.92 -7.72
CA THR A 28 -26.63 33.08 -7.73
C THR A 28 -28.05 32.68 -8.13
N ILE A 29 -28.24 31.58 -8.84
CA ILE A 29 -29.57 31.07 -9.23
C ILE A 29 -30.12 29.98 -8.31
N GLY A 30 -29.54 29.78 -7.14
CA GLY A 30 -30.10 28.89 -6.11
C GLY A 30 -30.03 27.41 -6.42
N PHE A 31 -29.33 26.99 -7.48
CA PHE A 31 -28.99 25.59 -7.74
C PHE A 31 -27.81 25.20 -6.84
N ARG A 32 -28.06 25.01 -5.54
CA ARG A 32 -27.14 24.24 -4.72
C ARG A 32 -27.06 22.83 -5.29
N LYS A 33 -25.86 22.39 -5.62
CA LYS A 33 -25.59 20.97 -5.88
C LYS A 33 -26.22 20.19 -4.74
N PRO A 34 -27.15 19.25 -4.98
CA PRO A 34 -27.74 18.51 -3.88
C PRO A 34 -26.62 17.82 -3.13
N GLU A 35 -26.39 18.26 -1.88
CA GLU A 35 -25.56 17.48 -0.95
C GLU A 35 -26.28 16.16 -0.80
N LEU A 36 -25.71 15.12 -1.41
CA LEU A 36 -26.16 13.76 -1.18
C LEU A 36 -26.14 13.53 0.34
N PRO A 37 -27.27 13.12 0.94
CA PRO A 37 -27.27 12.84 2.37
C PRO A 37 -26.13 11.86 2.67
N PRO A 38 -25.40 12.04 3.78
CA PRO A 38 -24.31 11.15 4.13
C PRO A 38 -24.86 9.72 4.10
N THR A 39 -24.23 8.89 3.26
CA THR A 39 -24.61 7.48 3.16
C THR A 39 -24.50 6.90 4.56
N PRO A 40 -25.59 6.36 5.16
CA PRO A 40 -25.53 5.83 6.50
C PRO A 40 -24.41 4.79 6.58
N GLU A 41 -23.45 5.02 7.47
CA GLU A 41 -22.36 4.06 7.69
C GLU A 41 -22.98 2.74 8.16
N LEU A 42 -22.77 1.68 7.39
CA LEU A 42 -23.16 0.34 7.78
C LEU A 42 -22.51 -0.02 9.11
N PRO A 43 -23.26 -0.58 10.08
CA PRO A 43 -22.67 -1.15 11.28
C PRO A 43 -21.50 -2.06 10.93
N GLU A 44 -20.42 -2.05 11.72
CA GLU A 44 -19.21 -2.88 11.46
C GLU A 44 -19.53 -4.36 11.20
N ALA A 45 -20.58 -4.89 11.89
CA ALA A 45 -21.04 -6.27 11.68
C ALA A 45 -21.63 -6.52 10.28
N ALA A 46 -22.17 -5.49 9.64
CA ALA A 46 -22.80 -5.59 8.31
C ALA A 46 -21.81 -5.26 7.17
N LYS A 47 -20.61 -4.73 7.48
CA LYS A 47 -19.57 -4.48 6.47
C LYS A 47 -19.06 -5.80 5.90
N PRO A 48 -18.88 -5.91 4.58
CA PRO A 48 -18.35 -7.12 3.97
C PRO A 48 -16.95 -7.45 4.51
N ALA A 49 -16.64 -8.74 4.62
CA ALA A 49 -15.32 -9.18 5.07
C ALA A 49 -14.23 -8.65 4.13
N ARG A 50 -13.29 -7.90 4.66
CA ARG A 50 -12.13 -7.44 3.89
C ARG A 50 -11.27 -8.65 3.49
N ARG A 51 -10.63 -8.55 2.34
CA ARG A 51 -9.70 -9.56 1.84
C ARG A 51 -8.36 -8.92 1.51
N LEU A 52 -7.30 -9.60 1.91
CA LEU A 52 -5.93 -9.26 1.52
C LEU A 52 -5.59 -10.00 0.23
N LYS A 53 -5.17 -9.26 -0.77
CA LYS A 53 -4.53 -9.79 -1.97
C LYS A 53 -3.09 -9.28 -1.99
N LEU A 54 -2.15 -10.17 -1.74
CA LEU A 54 -0.72 -9.88 -1.76
C LEU A 54 -0.07 -10.69 -2.87
N ARG A 55 0.71 -10.03 -3.72
CA ARG A 55 1.53 -10.67 -4.74
C ARG A 55 2.99 -10.50 -4.39
N LEU A 56 3.69 -11.61 -4.28
CA LEU A 56 5.12 -11.67 -4.08
C LEU A 56 5.77 -12.13 -5.39
N ALA A 57 6.81 -11.44 -5.82
CA ALA A 57 7.59 -11.79 -7.00
C ALA A 57 9.06 -11.81 -6.62
N ALA A 58 9.70 -12.95 -6.79
CA ALA A 58 11.11 -13.14 -6.52
C ALA A 58 11.92 -12.94 -7.79
N SER A 59 13.07 -12.27 -7.67
CA SER A 59 14.06 -12.20 -8.74
C SER A 59 14.73 -13.57 -8.94
N ASP A 60 15.23 -13.83 -10.16
CA ASP A 60 16.06 -15.00 -10.43
C ASP A 60 17.38 -14.97 -9.62
N SER A 61 17.88 -13.77 -9.29
CA SER A 61 19.06 -13.55 -8.45
C SER A 61 18.66 -13.31 -6.98
N LEU A 62 17.79 -14.16 -6.44
CA LEU A 62 17.30 -14.00 -5.07
C LEU A 62 18.30 -14.52 -4.05
N ASN A 63 18.56 -13.75 -2.97
CA ASN A 63 19.28 -14.17 -1.76
C ASN A 63 20.62 -14.87 -2.05
N VAL A 64 21.42 -14.29 -2.95
CA VAL A 64 22.64 -14.90 -3.53
C VAL A 64 23.67 -15.22 -2.46
N ASP A 65 24.27 -16.41 -2.53
CA ASP A 65 25.37 -16.84 -1.69
C ASP A 65 26.73 -16.26 -2.15
N THR A 66 27.78 -16.56 -1.41
CA THR A 66 29.15 -16.10 -1.73
C THR A 66 29.72 -16.72 -3.02
N SER A 67 29.11 -17.79 -3.52
CA SER A 67 29.49 -18.48 -4.76
C SER A 67 28.64 -18.01 -5.95
N GLY A 68 27.71 -17.05 -5.73
CA GLY A 68 26.85 -16.54 -6.79
C GLY A 68 25.58 -17.37 -7.06
N HIS A 69 25.28 -18.38 -6.22
CA HIS A 69 24.08 -19.18 -6.37
C HIS A 69 22.88 -18.49 -5.70
N SER A 70 21.76 -18.50 -6.40
CA SER A 70 20.49 -18.00 -5.86
C SER A 70 19.89 -19.00 -4.87
N LEU A 71 19.47 -18.50 -3.71
CA LEU A 71 18.89 -19.29 -2.64
C LEU A 71 17.42 -18.90 -2.42
N SER A 72 16.67 -19.79 -1.76
CA SER A 72 15.33 -19.46 -1.28
C SER A 72 15.37 -18.34 -0.25
N LEU A 73 14.25 -17.62 -0.15
CA LEU A 73 14.07 -16.53 0.80
C LEU A 73 12.83 -16.78 1.64
N VAL A 74 12.97 -16.67 2.95
CA VAL A 74 11.85 -16.69 3.87
C VAL A 74 11.26 -15.28 3.96
N VAL A 75 9.97 -15.18 3.73
CA VAL A 75 9.18 -13.96 3.87
C VAL A 75 8.18 -14.17 5.02
N ARG A 76 8.20 -13.26 5.97
CA ARG A 76 7.24 -13.23 7.08
C ARG A 76 6.23 -12.12 6.84
N VAL A 77 4.95 -12.47 6.89
CA VAL A 77 3.83 -11.53 6.73
C VAL A 77 3.06 -11.47 8.03
N TYR A 78 2.83 -10.26 8.53
CA TYR A 78 2.18 -10.00 9.82
C TYR A 78 0.90 -9.21 9.62
N LYS A 79 -0.17 -9.58 10.31
CA LYS A 79 -1.37 -8.77 10.49
C LYS A 79 -1.25 -8.06 11.83
N LEU A 80 -1.28 -6.74 11.82
CA LEU A 80 -0.98 -5.91 12.98
C LEU A 80 -2.17 -5.01 13.34
N ARG A 81 -2.39 -4.81 14.63
CA ARG A 81 -3.30 -3.77 15.16
C ARG A 81 -2.68 -2.40 15.09
N SER A 82 -1.38 -2.31 15.37
CA SER A 82 -0.58 -1.10 15.33
C SER A 82 0.79 -1.44 14.72
N PRO A 83 1.42 -0.52 13.98
CA PRO A 83 2.74 -0.75 13.42
C PRO A 83 3.87 -0.42 14.41
N ALA A 84 3.59 0.13 15.59
CA ALA A 84 4.60 0.74 16.45
C ALA A 84 5.66 -0.26 16.94
N ALA A 85 5.25 -1.38 17.54
CA ALA A 85 6.17 -2.41 17.98
C ALA A 85 6.95 -3.03 16.82
N PHE A 86 6.28 -3.25 15.68
CA PHE A 86 6.89 -3.81 14.48
C PHE A 86 8.00 -2.92 13.90
N LEU A 87 7.79 -1.61 13.85
CA LEU A 87 8.78 -0.66 13.35
C LEU A 87 9.98 -0.48 14.28
N ASN A 88 9.77 -0.65 15.56
CA ASN A 88 10.81 -0.52 16.58
C ASN A 88 11.55 -1.83 16.87
N ALA A 89 11.00 -2.98 16.45
CA ALA A 89 11.63 -4.28 16.69
C ALA A 89 12.94 -4.42 15.91
N PRO A 90 14.03 -4.91 16.55
CA PRO A 90 15.29 -5.23 15.86
C PRO A 90 15.06 -6.32 14.80
N TYR A 91 15.89 -6.32 13.75
CA TYR A 91 15.74 -7.30 12.66
C TYR A 91 15.89 -8.75 13.16
N GLU A 92 16.74 -8.98 14.16
CA GLU A 92 17.00 -10.30 14.76
C GLU A 92 15.81 -10.86 15.55
N THR A 93 14.78 -10.04 15.75
CA THR A 93 13.51 -10.47 16.34
C THR A 93 12.75 -11.39 15.39
N PHE A 94 12.82 -11.05 14.11
CA PHE A 94 12.04 -11.72 13.06
C PHE A 94 12.67 -13.07 12.67
N GLY A 95 11.80 -14.06 12.42
CA GLY A 95 12.20 -15.44 12.14
C GLY A 95 12.30 -16.33 13.38
N ASN A 96 12.07 -15.76 14.58
CA ASN A 96 11.96 -16.53 15.83
C ASN A 96 10.62 -16.22 16.51
N ALA A 97 9.71 -17.19 16.51
CA ALA A 97 8.34 -17.02 16.99
C ALA A 97 8.26 -16.55 18.47
N ALA A 98 9.19 -16.97 19.32
CA ALA A 98 9.22 -16.54 20.72
C ALA A 98 9.60 -15.07 20.85
N LYS A 99 10.65 -14.63 20.15
CA LYS A 99 11.09 -13.23 20.14
C LYS A 99 10.04 -12.32 19.49
N GLU A 100 9.38 -12.78 18.39
CA GLU A 100 8.30 -12.04 17.74
C GLU A 100 7.14 -11.81 18.71
N LYS A 101 6.72 -12.87 19.42
CA LYS A 101 5.65 -12.76 20.41
C LYS A 101 6.01 -11.83 21.55
N GLU A 102 7.24 -11.85 22.03
CA GLU A 102 7.73 -10.98 23.08
C GLU A 102 7.77 -9.51 22.63
N ALA A 103 8.33 -9.23 21.45
CA ALA A 103 8.54 -7.88 20.95
C ALA A 103 7.27 -7.23 20.40
N LEU A 104 6.41 -7.99 19.71
CA LEU A 104 5.20 -7.47 19.07
C LEU A 104 3.96 -7.58 19.96
N GLY A 105 3.98 -8.51 20.94
CA GLY A 105 2.92 -8.68 21.92
C GLY A 105 1.52 -8.73 21.30
N ASP A 106 0.60 -7.98 21.88
CA ASP A 106 -0.81 -7.89 21.46
C ASP A 106 -1.03 -7.11 20.16
N GLU A 107 -0.01 -6.41 19.64
CA GLU A 107 -0.08 -5.73 18.36
C GLU A 107 -0.07 -6.72 17.19
N MET A 108 0.54 -7.89 17.37
CA MET A 108 0.55 -8.96 16.37
C MET A 108 -0.71 -9.83 16.51
N ILE A 109 -1.58 -9.79 15.51
CA ILE A 109 -2.78 -10.63 15.44
C ILE A 109 -2.43 -12.01 14.88
N GLU A 110 -1.69 -12.03 13.80
CA GLU A 110 -1.34 -13.25 13.06
C GLU A 110 -0.01 -13.04 12.32
N SER A 111 0.80 -14.08 12.23
CA SER A 111 1.97 -14.11 11.38
C SER A 111 1.93 -15.34 10.46
N ARG A 112 2.45 -15.18 9.26
CA ARG A 112 2.57 -16.23 8.26
C ARG A 112 3.97 -16.25 7.66
N GLU A 113 4.51 -17.45 7.53
CA GLU A 113 5.76 -17.70 6.84
C GLU A 113 5.53 -18.19 5.42
N ILE A 114 6.32 -17.70 4.48
CA ILE A 114 6.26 -18.02 3.07
C ILE A 114 7.70 -18.21 2.59
N VAL A 115 7.98 -19.32 1.95
CA VAL A 115 9.27 -19.55 1.30
C VAL A 115 9.12 -19.24 -0.17
N LEU A 116 9.93 -18.30 -0.67
CA LEU A 116 10.02 -17.97 -2.09
C LEU A 116 11.27 -18.60 -2.70
N LEU A 117 11.09 -19.24 -3.84
CA LEU A 117 12.19 -19.71 -4.67
C LEU A 117 12.60 -18.61 -5.67
N PRO A 118 13.86 -18.62 -6.15
CA PRO A 118 14.29 -17.72 -7.22
C PRO A 118 13.35 -17.78 -8.43
N GLY A 119 12.98 -16.63 -8.99
CA GLY A 119 12.04 -16.50 -10.10
C GLY A 119 10.57 -16.79 -9.78
N GLN A 120 10.25 -17.23 -8.56
CA GLN A 120 8.88 -17.60 -8.19
C GLN A 120 7.98 -16.39 -8.04
N GLN A 121 6.73 -16.53 -8.50
CA GLN A 121 5.64 -15.62 -8.19
C GLN A 121 4.60 -16.34 -7.33
N GLN A 122 4.19 -15.70 -6.23
CA GLN A 122 3.17 -16.25 -5.33
C GLN A 122 2.08 -15.22 -5.06
N GLN A 123 0.83 -15.65 -5.10
CA GLN A 123 -0.32 -14.83 -4.74
C GLN A 123 -0.95 -15.38 -3.46
N ILE A 124 -1.23 -14.47 -2.54
CA ILE A 124 -1.95 -14.75 -1.31
C ILE A 124 -3.29 -14.04 -1.38
N ASN A 125 -4.36 -14.76 -1.14
CA ASN A 125 -5.70 -14.21 -1.09
C ASN A 125 -6.42 -14.80 0.13
N GLU A 126 -6.44 -14.01 1.21
CA GLU A 126 -6.99 -14.47 2.48
C GLU A 126 -7.92 -13.43 3.12
N ARG A 127 -8.68 -13.86 4.10
CA ARG A 127 -9.51 -12.95 4.89
C ARG A 127 -8.63 -12.03 5.70
N TRP A 128 -8.98 -10.75 5.71
CA TRP A 128 -8.36 -9.76 6.55
C TRP A 128 -9.08 -9.71 7.90
N ALA A 129 -8.34 -9.90 8.99
CA ALA A 129 -8.90 -9.77 10.33
C ALA A 129 -9.46 -8.35 10.54
N ARG A 130 -10.61 -8.23 11.19
CA ARG A 130 -11.25 -6.91 11.39
C ARG A 130 -10.40 -5.98 12.24
N GLU A 131 -9.73 -6.55 13.22
CA GLU A 131 -8.84 -5.85 14.15
C GLU A 131 -7.51 -5.43 13.52
N ALA A 132 -7.15 -6.02 12.37
CA ALA A 132 -5.93 -5.69 11.67
C ALA A 132 -6.10 -4.37 10.90
N THR A 133 -5.21 -3.44 11.18
CA THR A 133 -5.16 -2.13 10.52
C THR A 133 -3.95 -2.02 9.59
N HIS A 134 -2.89 -2.80 9.86
CA HIS A 134 -1.63 -2.75 9.13
C HIS A 134 -1.14 -4.14 8.74
N ILE A 135 -0.37 -4.18 7.66
CA ILE A 135 0.41 -5.34 7.25
C ILE A 135 1.89 -5.04 7.43
N GLY A 136 2.61 -5.94 8.08
CA GLY A 136 4.05 -5.95 8.15
C GLY A 136 4.61 -7.04 7.24
N VAL A 137 5.69 -6.75 6.54
CA VAL A 137 6.40 -7.74 5.73
C VAL A 137 7.88 -7.66 6.03
N VAL A 138 8.48 -8.78 6.39
CA VAL A 138 9.92 -8.89 6.62
C VAL A 138 10.46 -10.01 5.74
N THR A 139 11.57 -9.75 5.10
CA THR A 139 12.30 -10.72 4.28
C THR A 139 13.60 -11.09 4.99
N LEU A 140 13.80 -12.39 5.24
CA LEU A 140 14.96 -12.89 6.00
C LEU A 140 16.11 -13.20 5.05
N PHE A 141 16.76 -12.15 4.55
CA PHE A 141 17.94 -12.28 3.72
C PHE A 141 19.13 -12.79 4.55
N ARG A 142 19.97 -13.61 3.91
CA ARG A 142 21.24 -14.09 4.48
C ARG A 142 22.20 -12.95 4.84
N ALA A 143 22.27 -11.93 3.99
CA ALA A 143 23.07 -10.74 4.18
C ALA A 143 22.18 -9.50 4.08
N PRO A 144 21.44 -9.15 5.15
CA PRO A 144 20.58 -7.98 5.12
C PRO A 144 21.40 -6.69 5.03
N SER A 145 20.87 -5.70 4.28
CA SER A 145 21.47 -4.36 4.30
C SER A 145 21.33 -3.73 5.69
N PRO A 146 22.37 -3.03 6.19
CA PRO A 146 22.26 -2.33 7.47
C PRO A 146 21.29 -1.15 7.44
N GLN A 147 20.86 -0.71 6.26
CA GLN A 147 19.86 0.34 6.09
C GLN A 147 18.49 -0.28 5.86
N ARG A 148 17.51 0.18 6.62
CA ARG A 148 16.08 -0.09 6.44
C ARG A 148 15.44 0.94 5.53
#